data_b11b3df1175f9bb88269073897125dc8
#
_entry.id   b11b3df1175f9bb88269073897125dc8
#
_cell.length_a   1.000
_cell.length_b   1.000
_cell.length_c   1.000
_cell.angle_alpha   90.00
_cell.angle_beta   90.00
_cell.angle_gamma   90.00
#
_symmetry.space_group_name_H-M   'P 1'
#
loop_
_entity.id
_entity.type
_entity.pdbx_description
1 polymer ?
#
loop_
_entity_poly.entity_id
_entity_poly.type
_entity_poly.pdbx_seq_one_letter_code
_entity_poly.pdbx_strand_id
1 'polypeptide(L)'
;KEELQGLFHLLFRSGSRCDHRSFYRIKVRGDIHGSKERDRNPENHREKADGFQEAVCFFGEENIFRSQGKWKGTAEKEGEYRFDIWSGEKHTHALFYCSASVDIHLTRRSQFLATKQQYKKEGSALDGAYLIYDSEEDALYYSHKADHNGGRERLAMGIIMAQYLKRHPEDAKCMESLNAYERYVYRELYDENTGVVYNDINRNNDWHRLYNYPWVANFQIALYRLKKDVRYLLNAYKTMMGYYRSGGEHFYAIGIEAYELKTLLDEAGFEAQSEAFTQAFLNHADQLTQTSVNYPTSEVKYEQSIV
;
A
#
# COMPACT_ATOMS: atom_id res chain seq x y z
N LYS A 1 16.59 22.57 -20.48
CA LYS A 1 16.12 21.17 -20.24
C LYS A 1 14.68 21.30 -19.76
N GLU A 2 13.75 21.22 -20.69
CA GLU A 2 12.31 21.19 -20.38
C GLU A 2 11.92 19.71 -20.21
N GLU A 3 11.45 19.39 -19.01
CA GLU A 3 10.91 18.07 -18.69
C GLU A 3 9.55 17.90 -19.38
N LEU A 4 9.44 16.87 -20.20
CA LEU A 4 8.16 16.38 -20.74
C LEU A 4 7.39 15.69 -19.59
N GLN A 5 6.51 16.43 -18.91
CA GLN A 5 5.49 15.83 -18.05
C GLN A 5 4.27 15.48 -18.91
N GLY A 6 4.25 14.26 -19.41
CA GLY A 6 3.07 13.65 -20.00
C GLY A 6 2.28 12.90 -18.96
N LEU A 7 1.03 13.27 -18.71
CA LEU A 7 0.13 12.56 -17.80
C LEU A 7 -0.44 11.34 -18.54
N PHE A 8 0.01 10.14 -18.15
CA PHE A 8 -0.55 8.89 -18.67
C PHE A 8 -1.71 8.42 -17.76
N HIS A 9 -2.93 8.39 -18.27
CA HIS A 9 -4.04 7.72 -17.60
C HIS A 9 -4.08 6.24 -17.99
N LEU A 10 -3.72 5.38 -17.04
CA LEU A 10 -3.83 3.92 -17.13
C LEU A 10 -5.15 3.47 -16.52
N LEU A 11 -6.05 2.96 -17.32
CA LEU A 11 -7.27 2.30 -16.84
C LEU A 11 -7.07 0.78 -16.86
N PHE A 12 -6.91 0.18 -15.68
CA PHE A 12 -6.98 -1.26 -15.50
C PHE A 12 -8.45 -1.70 -15.34
N ARG A 13 -8.93 -2.58 -16.19
CA ARG A 13 -10.16 -3.34 -15.93
C ARG A 13 -9.78 -4.81 -15.73
N SER A 14 -9.90 -5.29 -14.50
CA SER A 14 -9.90 -6.72 -14.21
C SER A 14 -11.23 -7.30 -14.70
N GLY A 15 -11.19 -8.18 -15.70
CA GLY A 15 -12.35 -8.95 -16.10
C GLY A 15 -12.54 -10.11 -15.14
N SER A 16 -13.64 -10.11 -14.38
CA SER A 16 -14.06 -11.24 -13.58
C SER A 16 -14.65 -12.33 -14.50
N ARG A 17 -13.87 -13.37 -14.80
CA ARG A 17 -14.32 -14.73 -15.10
C ARG A 17 -13.14 -15.67 -14.85
N CYS A 18 -13.39 -16.65 -13.98
CA CYS A 18 -12.48 -17.76 -13.70
C CYS A 18 -12.34 -18.64 -14.94
N ASP A 19 -11.24 -18.47 -15.67
CA ASP A 19 -10.68 -19.48 -16.56
C ASP A 19 -9.16 -19.34 -16.47
N HIS A 20 -8.47 -20.47 -16.44
CA HIS A 20 -7.04 -20.64 -16.13
C HIS A 20 -6.03 -19.90 -17.05
N ARG A 21 -6.44 -18.83 -17.73
CA ARG A 21 -5.60 -17.92 -18.48
C ARG A 21 -5.99 -16.48 -18.14
N SER A 22 -5.29 -15.88 -17.20
CA SER A 22 -5.44 -14.45 -16.89
C SER A 22 -4.86 -13.62 -18.03
N PHE A 23 -5.73 -13.12 -18.91
CA PHE A 23 -5.34 -12.18 -19.95
C PHE A 23 -5.44 -10.75 -19.41
N TYR A 24 -4.35 -10.01 -19.40
CA TYR A 24 -4.33 -8.60 -19.04
C TYR A 24 -4.48 -7.73 -20.29
N ARG A 25 -5.46 -6.84 -20.28
CA ARG A 25 -5.71 -5.92 -21.37
C ARG A 25 -5.04 -4.58 -21.03
N ILE A 26 -3.96 -4.26 -21.72
CA ILE A 26 -3.27 -2.99 -21.58
C ILE A 26 -3.87 -1.99 -22.58
N LYS A 27 -4.38 -0.87 -22.08
CA LYS A 27 -4.88 0.25 -22.91
C LYS A 27 -4.00 1.46 -22.65
N VAL A 28 -3.16 1.80 -23.60
CA VAL A 28 -2.35 3.02 -23.52
C VAL A 28 -3.14 4.15 -24.19
N ARG A 29 -3.47 5.19 -23.41
CA ARG A 29 -4.07 6.42 -23.88
C ARG A 29 -3.15 7.55 -23.46
N GLY A 30 -2.48 8.20 -24.38
CA GLY A 30 -1.62 9.34 -24.12
C GLY A 30 -2.15 10.57 -24.81
N ASP A 31 -2.36 11.65 -24.05
CA ASP A 31 -2.51 12.99 -24.57
C ASP A 31 -1.21 13.75 -24.21
N ILE A 32 -0.42 14.11 -25.20
CA ILE A 32 0.77 14.94 -24.98
C ILE A 32 0.31 16.40 -25.01
N HIS A 33 0.21 17.04 -23.84
CA HIS A 33 0.09 18.48 -23.78
C HIS A 33 1.49 19.11 -23.89
N GLY A 34 1.81 19.63 -25.05
CA GLY A 34 2.94 20.55 -25.21
C GLY A 34 2.62 21.86 -24.47
N SER A 35 3.49 22.26 -23.54
CA SER A 35 3.44 23.59 -22.96
C SER A 35 3.80 24.61 -24.04
N LYS A 36 2.78 25.26 -24.62
CA LYS A 36 3.00 26.51 -25.35
C LYS A 36 2.91 27.70 -24.39
N GLU A 37 3.86 28.62 -24.53
CA GLU A 37 3.79 29.95 -23.94
C GLU A 37 2.39 30.58 -24.11
N ARG A 38 1.92 31.22 -23.06
CA ARG A 38 0.61 31.90 -23.02
C ARG A 38 0.60 33.08 -23.98
N ASP A 39 0.10 32.88 -25.17
CA ASP A 39 -0.36 33.97 -26.00
C ASP A 39 -1.86 34.18 -25.76
N ARG A 40 -2.22 35.43 -25.38
CA ARG A 40 -3.54 35.81 -24.95
C ARG A 40 -4.41 36.17 -26.17
N ASN A 41 -4.88 35.17 -26.92
CA ASN A 41 -5.95 35.39 -27.87
C ASN A 41 -6.87 34.16 -27.96
N PRO A 42 -8.18 34.26 -27.55
CA PRO A 42 -9.02 33.08 -27.37
C PRO A 42 -9.69 32.51 -28.62
N GLU A 43 -9.44 33.03 -29.82
CA GLU A 43 -10.29 32.70 -30.99
C GLU A 43 -9.67 31.84 -32.08
N ASN A 44 -8.40 31.48 -32.03
CA ASN A 44 -7.85 30.59 -33.06
C ASN A 44 -6.83 29.66 -32.41
N HIS A 45 -7.15 28.40 -32.25
CA HIS A 45 -6.24 27.22 -32.36
C HIS A 45 -6.86 25.98 -31.74
N ARG A 46 -7.83 25.40 -32.45
CA ARG A 46 -8.00 23.93 -32.41
C ARG A 46 -6.95 23.32 -33.32
N GLU A 47 -5.69 23.43 -32.96
CA GLU A 47 -4.70 22.50 -33.47
C GLU A 47 -4.96 21.13 -32.78
N LYS A 48 -5.36 20.16 -33.59
CA LYS A 48 -5.36 18.74 -33.17
C LYS A 48 -3.98 18.45 -32.63
N ALA A 49 -3.89 18.11 -31.34
CA ALA A 49 -2.70 17.53 -30.79
C ALA A 49 -2.40 16.29 -31.65
N ASP A 50 -1.34 16.34 -32.42
CA ASP A 50 -0.85 15.19 -33.17
C ASP A 50 -0.52 14.10 -32.17
N GLY A 51 -1.30 13.01 -32.20
CA GLY A 51 -1.09 11.86 -31.34
C GLY A 51 0.26 11.20 -31.59
N PHE A 52 0.63 10.20 -30.84
CA PHE A 52 1.83 9.42 -31.05
C PHE A 52 1.98 9.02 -32.52
N GLN A 53 3.15 9.27 -33.08
CA GLN A 53 3.42 8.89 -34.45
C GLN A 53 3.74 7.40 -34.55
N GLU A 54 4.45 6.86 -33.56
CA GLU A 54 4.83 5.45 -33.53
C GLU A 54 5.04 4.95 -32.09
N ALA A 55 4.69 3.68 -31.85
CA ALA A 55 5.04 2.94 -30.65
C ALA A 55 5.54 1.53 -31.02
N VAL A 56 6.61 1.10 -30.40
CA VAL A 56 7.16 -0.25 -30.56
C VAL A 56 7.17 -0.92 -29.18
N CYS A 57 6.64 -2.13 -29.11
CA CYS A 57 6.64 -2.93 -27.87
C CYS A 57 7.70 -4.02 -27.94
N PHE A 58 8.46 -4.15 -26.88
CA PHE A 58 9.47 -5.19 -26.71
C PHE A 58 9.16 -6.05 -25.49
N PHE A 59 9.49 -7.34 -25.59
CA PHE A 59 9.61 -8.26 -24.47
C PHE A 59 11.04 -8.81 -24.47
N GLY A 60 11.86 -8.39 -23.51
CA GLY A 60 13.30 -8.57 -23.58
C GLY A 60 13.86 -7.88 -24.82
N GLU A 61 14.59 -8.61 -25.67
CA GLU A 61 15.13 -8.10 -26.94
C GLU A 61 14.18 -8.30 -28.15
N GLU A 62 13.07 -9.03 -27.94
CA GLU A 62 12.11 -9.33 -29.01
C GLU A 62 11.18 -8.15 -29.25
N ASN A 63 11.09 -7.71 -30.51
CA ASN A 63 10.08 -6.77 -30.96
C ASN A 63 8.75 -7.53 -31.15
N ILE A 64 7.78 -7.28 -30.26
CA ILE A 64 6.49 -7.98 -30.27
C ILE A 64 5.55 -7.34 -31.30
N PHE A 65 5.55 -6.01 -31.40
CA PHE A 65 4.74 -5.29 -32.37
C PHE A 65 5.22 -3.85 -32.58
N ARG A 66 4.82 -3.29 -33.72
CA ARG A 66 4.98 -1.88 -34.06
C ARG A 66 3.64 -1.32 -34.49
N SER A 67 3.26 -0.16 -34.01
CA SER A 67 1.97 0.48 -34.32
C SER A 67 2.09 1.99 -34.45
N GLN A 68 1.25 2.57 -35.28
CA GLN A 68 1.05 4.02 -35.36
C GLN A 68 -0.28 4.40 -34.69
N GLY A 69 -0.28 5.47 -33.92
CA GLY A 69 -1.46 5.96 -33.23
C GLY A 69 -1.81 5.20 -31.96
N LYS A 70 -3.04 4.68 -31.84
CA LYS A 70 -3.53 3.97 -30.64
C LYS A 70 -3.24 2.49 -30.71
N TRP A 71 -2.60 1.97 -29.67
CA TRP A 71 -2.40 0.53 -29.53
C TRP A 71 -3.30 -0.08 -28.44
N LYS A 72 -3.69 -1.35 -28.70
CA LYS A 72 -4.42 -2.19 -27.77
C LYS A 72 -3.98 -3.63 -27.99
N GLY A 73 -3.40 -4.23 -26.98
CA GLY A 73 -2.94 -5.62 -27.04
C GLY A 73 -3.11 -6.33 -25.72
N THR A 74 -2.75 -7.61 -25.72
CA THR A 74 -2.77 -8.48 -24.56
C THR A 74 -1.36 -9.02 -24.36
N ALA A 75 -0.86 -8.94 -23.12
CA ALA A 75 0.40 -9.58 -22.78
C ALA A 75 0.18 -11.10 -22.66
N GLU A 76 0.98 -11.88 -23.35
CA GLU A 76 0.86 -13.34 -23.39
C GLU A 76 1.79 -14.05 -22.41
N LYS A 77 2.84 -13.36 -21.96
CA LYS A 77 3.88 -13.88 -21.06
C LYS A 77 3.99 -13.01 -19.80
N GLU A 78 4.35 -13.60 -18.68
CA GLU A 78 4.78 -12.85 -17.50
C GLU A 78 6.18 -12.27 -17.74
N GLY A 79 6.37 -11.01 -17.32
CA GLY A 79 7.66 -10.31 -17.46
C GLY A 79 7.50 -8.85 -17.83
N GLU A 80 8.61 -8.23 -18.17
CA GLU A 80 8.69 -6.82 -18.51
C GLU A 80 8.41 -6.58 -19.99
N TYR A 81 7.53 -5.61 -20.24
CA TYR A 81 7.22 -5.09 -21.57
C TYR A 81 7.64 -3.63 -21.61
N ARG A 82 8.53 -3.30 -22.54
CA ARG A 82 8.98 -1.94 -22.80
C ARG A 82 8.31 -1.40 -24.05
N PHE A 83 7.72 -0.23 -23.94
CA PHE A 83 7.12 0.52 -25.05
C PHE A 83 7.99 1.73 -25.33
N ASP A 84 8.67 1.75 -26.45
CA ASP A 84 9.35 2.92 -26.95
C ASP A 84 8.38 3.72 -27.83
N ILE A 85 8.25 5.02 -27.57
CA ILE A 85 7.21 5.89 -28.10
C ILE A 85 7.87 7.11 -28.74
N TRP A 86 7.52 7.40 -29.99
CA TRP A 86 8.05 8.54 -30.73
C TRP A 86 6.95 9.49 -31.16
N SER A 87 7.29 10.79 -31.17
CA SER A 87 6.50 11.88 -31.75
C SER A 87 7.49 12.82 -32.45
N GLY A 88 7.65 12.70 -33.75
CA GLY A 88 8.73 13.34 -34.50
C GLY A 88 10.11 12.91 -33.99
N GLU A 89 10.93 13.87 -33.62
CA GLU A 89 12.27 13.62 -33.05
C GLU A 89 12.26 13.31 -31.55
N LYS A 90 11.10 13.47 -30.90
CA LYS A 90 10.97 13.23 -29.46
C LYS A 90 10.75 11.74 -29.19
N HIS A 91 11.48 11.22 -28.21
CA HIS A 91 11.43 9.82 -27.80
C HIS A 91 11.23 9.71 -26.28
N THR A 92 10.38 8.79 -25.88
CA THR A 92 10.21 8.36 -24.47
C THR A 92 9.89 6.88 -24.41
N HIS A 93 9.82 6.32 -23.21
CA HIS A 93 9.41 4.92 -23.03
C HIS A 93 8.47 4.77 -21.83
N ALA A 94 7.71 3.67 -21.83
CA ALA A 94 6.95 3.19 -20.72
C ALA A 94 7.27 1.72 -20.45
N LEU A 95 7.38 1.35 -19.18
CA LEU A 95 7.63 -0.02 -18.73
C LEU A 95 6.35 -0.57 -18.09
N PHE A 96 5.98 -1.78 -18.48
CA PHE A 96 4.87 -2.53 -17.90
C PHE A 96 5.36 -3.90 -17.48
N TYR A 97 5.05 -4.29 -16.26
CA TYR A 97 5.33 -5.62 -15.80
C TYR A 97 4.04 -6.44 -15.73
N CYS A 98 3.96 -7.49 -16.53
CA CYS A 98 2.88 -8.46 -16.45
C CYS A 98 3.25 -9.55 -15.46
N SER A 99 2.44 -9.72 -14.45
CA SER A 99 2.67 -10.72 -13.41
C SER A 99 1.48 -11.69 -13.32
N ALA A 100 1.65 -12.76 -12.54
CA ALA A 100 0.56 -13.61 -12.14
C ALA A 100 -0.58 -12.79 -11.47
N SER A 101 -1.77 -13.36 -11.37
CA SER A 101 -2.89 -12.68 -10.72
C SER A 101 -2.56 -12.35 -9.26
N VAL A 102 -3.20 -11.29 -8.75
CA VAL A 102 -3.06 -10.89 -7.34
C VAL A 102 -3.36 -12.04 -6.40
N ASP A 103 -4.34 -12.89 -6.75
CA ASP A 103 -4.72 -14.04 -5.93
C ASP A 103 -3.62 -15.11 -5.84
N ILE A 104 -2.93 -15.38 -6.95
CA ILE A 104 -1.76 -16.26 -6.97
C ILE A 104 -0.62 -15.69 -6.10
N HIS A 105 -0.35 -14.38 -6.22
CA HIS A 105 0.67 -13.73 -5.39
C HIS A 105 0.30 -13.76 -3.91
N LEU A 106 -0.96 -13.47 -3.57
CA LEU A 106 -1.47 -13.54 -2.20
C LEU A 106 -1.31 -14.96 -1.62
N THR A 107 -1.70 -15.98 -2.37
CA THR A 107 -1.58 -17.37 -1.96
C THR A 107 -0.11 -17.75 -1.70
N ARG A 108 0.77 -17.52 -2.67
CA ARG A 108 2.20 -17.83 -2.55
C ARG A 108 2.83 -17.09 -1.36
N ARG A 109 2.51 -15.80 -1.21
CA ARG A 109 3.06 -14.99 -0.13
C ARG A 109 2.57 -15.44 1.24
N SER A 110 1.27 -15.73 1.38
CA SER A 110 0.69 -16.18 2.66
C SER A 110 1.22 -17.55 3.08
N GLN A 111 1.33 -18.48 2.15
CA GLN A 111 1.94 -19.78 2.42
C GLN A 111 3.41 -19.66 2.80
N PHE A 112 4.17 -18.77 2.15
CA PHE A 112 5.55 -18.49 2.50
C PHE A 112 5.66 -17.89 3.92
N LEU A 113 4.82 -16.93 4.28
CA LEU A 113 4.76 -16.35 5.62
C LEU A 113 4.54 -17.44 6.69
N ALA A 114 3.55 -18.30 6.49
CA ALA A 114 3.20 -19.35 7.45
C ALA A 114 4.25 -20.45 7.59
N THR A 115 5.07 -20.68 6.54
CA THR A 115 6.01 -21.81 6.49
C THR A 115 7.47 -21.42 6.73
N LYS A 116 7.89 -20.26 6.22
CA LYS A 116 9.28 -19.84 6.18
C LYS A 116 9.55 -18.59 7.04
N GLN A 117 8.62 -17.65 7.10
CA GLN A 117 8.85 -16.36 7.75
C GLN A 117 8.36 -16.27 9.20
N GLN A 118 7.51 -17.19 9.66
CA GLN A 118 7.04 -17.17 11.02
C GLN A 118 8.06 -17.80 11.97
N TYR A 119 8.48 -17.04 12.98
CA TYR A 119 9.34 -17.56 14.06
C TYR A 119 8.49 -18.38 15.02
N LYS A 120 8.92 -19.63 15.25
CA LYS A 120 8.19 -20.61 16.07
C LYS A 120 9.14 -21.17 17.13
N LYS A 121 9.19 -20.50 18.27
CA LYS A 121 9.97 -20.96 19.41
C LYS A 121 9.23 -20.58 20.69
N GLU A 122 8.57 -21.56 21.27
CA GLU A 122 7.84 -21.41 22.53
C GLU A 122 8.73 -20.79 23.62
N GLY A 123 8.16 -19.84 24.39
CA GLY A 123 8.87 -19.10 25.42
C GLY A 123 9.76 -17.96 24.93
N SER A 124 9.92 -17.78 23.62
CA SER A 124 10.59 -16.61 23.07
C SER A 124 9.63 -15.42 22.97
N ALA A 125 10.11 -14.21 23.25
CA ALA A 125 9.35 -12.98 23.00
C ALA A 125 9.00 -12.82 21.51
N LEU A 126 9.77 -13.42 20.60
CA LEU A 126 9.49 -13.42 19.16
C LEU A 126 8.53 -14.53 18.72
N ASP A 127 8.11 -15.44 19.61
CA ASP A 127 7.23 -16.54 19.20
C ASP A 127 5.94 -16.03 18.55
N GLY A 128 5.68 -16.50 17.33
CA GLY A 128 4.57 -16.06 16.47
C GLY A 128 4.90 -14.90 15.52
N ALA A 129 6.01 -14.19 15.70
CA ALA A 129 6.38 -13.05 14.86
C ALA A 129 6.66 -13.47 13.42
N TYR A 130 6.29 -12.61 12.47
CA TYR A 130 6.82 -12.66 11.11
C TYR A 130 8.11 -11.84 11.06
N LEU A 131 9.23 -12.50 10.81
CA LEU A 131 10.54 -11.87 10.79
C LEU A 131 10.99 -11.55 9.36
N ILE A 132 12.07 -10.79 9.23
CA ILE A 132 12.76 -10.66 7.96
C ILE A 132 13.29 -12.04 7.56
N TYR A 133 13.15 -12.35 6.29
CA TYR A 133 13.72 -13.55 5.70
C TYR A 133 14.80 -13.15 4.70
N ASP A 134 16.01 -13.64 4.96
CA ASP A 134 17.12 -13.53 4.02
C ASP A 134 17.04 -14.70 3.04
N SER A 135 16.80 -14.39 1.77
CA SER A 135 16.65 -15.40 0.73
C SER A 135 17.97 -15.98 0.23
N GLU A 136 19.09 -15.31 0.49
CA GLU A 136 20.42 -15.80 0.13
C GLU A 136 20.92 -16.82 1.15
N GLU A 137 20.66 -16.55 2.44
CA GLU A 137 21.07 -17.39 3.54
C GLU A 137 20.01 -18.42 3.96
N ASP A 138 18.80 -18.37 3.38
CA ASP A 138 17.61 -19.17 3.79
C ASP A 138 17.35 -19.07 5.30
N ALA A 139 17.47 -17.87 5.87
CA ALA A 139 17.45 -17.63 7.31
C ALA A 139 16.52 -16.50 7.73
N LEU A 140 16.04 -16.58 8.97
CA LEU A 140 15.31 -15.49 9.60
C LEU A 140 16.28 -14.51 10.26
N TYR A 141 16.00 -13.22 10.10
CA TYR A 141 16.79 -12.16 10.68
C TYR A 141 15.97 -11.32 11.67
N TYR A 142 16.60 -10.97 12.78
CA TYR A 142 16.05 -10.05 13.77
C TYR A 142 17.14 -9.12 14.32
N SER A 143 16.81 -7.84 14.48
CA SER A 143 17.61 -6.88 15.21
C SER A 143 16.72 -5.80 15.84
N HIS A 144 16.92 -5.53 17.12
CA HIS A 144 16.24 -4.44 17.83
C HIS A 144 16.90 -3.06 17.64
N LYS A 145 18.07 -3.02 17.00
CA LYS A 145 18.87 -1.79 16.81
C LYS A 145 18.60 -1.06 15.51
N ALA A 146 17.76 -1.63 14.65
CA ALA A 146 17.50 -1.07 13.33
C ALA A 146 16.00 -1.05 13.03
N ASP A 147 15.61 -0.22 12.07
CA ASP A 147 14.22 -0.05 11.62
C ASP A 147 13.57 -1.34 11.10
N HIS A 148 14.37 -2.29 10.65
CA HIS A 148 13.94 -3.57 10.11
C HIS A 148 13.86 -4.67 11.16
N ASN A 149 13.75 -4.34 12.42
CA ASN A 149 13.64 -5.37 13.44
C ASN A 149 12.21 -5.95 13.56
N GLY A 150 12.19 -7.08 14.16
CA GLY A 150 11.27 -8.17 14.24
C GLY A 150 9.83 -7.93 14.35
N GLY A 151 9.13 -7.13 14.18
CA GLY A 151 7.67 -7.24 14.32
C GLY A 151 6.93 -5.97 14.00
N ARG A 152 7.35 -4.87 14.60
CA ARG A 152 6.61 -3.61 14.49
C ARG A 152 6.42 -3.13 13.05
N GLU A 153 7.41 -3.32 12.19
CA GLU A 153 7.39 -2.89 10.79
C GLU A 153 6.90 -3.97 9.83
N ARG A 154 6.51 -5.12 10.38
CA ARG A 154 6.04 -6.29 9.63
C ARG A 154 4.54 -6.49 9.69
N LEU A 155 3.80 -5.54 10.22
CA LEU A 155 2.34 -5.64 10.36
C LEU A 155 1.63 -5.83 9.02
N ALA A 156 2.20 -5.33 7.93
CA ALA A 156 1.73 -5.60 6.58
C ALA A 156 1.65 -7.11 6.25
N MET A 157 2.52 -7.94 6.84
CA MET A 157 2.45 -9.39 6.66
C MET A 157 1.19 -9.98 7.30
N GLY A 158 0.81 -9.51 8.48
CA GLY A 158 -0.46 -9.88 9.13
C GLY A 158 -1.67 -9.41 8.33
N ILE A 159 -1.61 -8.20 7.74
CA ILE A 159 -2.66 -7.67 6.86
C ILE A 159 -2.81 -8.53 5.60
N ILE A 160 -1.70 -8.88 4.93
CA ILE A 160 -1.71 -9.77 3.76
C ILE A 160 -2.33 -11.13 4.12
N MET A 161 -1.94 -11.71 5.26
CA MET A 161 -2.49 -12.98 5.74
C MET A 161 -4.00 -12.90 6.00
N ALA A 162 -4.47 -11.81 6.62
CA ALA A 162 -5.89 -11.58 6.85
C ALA A 162 -6.67 -11.40 5.52
N GLN A 163 -6.10 -10.69 4.54
CA GLN A 163 -6.70 -10.54 3.21
C GLN A 163 -6.77 -11.85 2.44
N TYR A 164 -5.75 -12.70 2.54
CA TYR A 164 -5.74 -14.05 1.99
C TYR A 164 -6.85 -14.91 2.60
N LEU A 165 -6.89 -14.98 3.93
CA LEU A 165 -7.87 -15.79 4.67
C LEU A 165 -9.31 -15.34 4.49
N LYS A 166 -9.55 -14.08 4.15
CA LYS A 166 -10.88 -13.61 3.76
C LYS A 166 -11.41 -14.30 2.50
N ARG A 167 -10.51 -14.74 1.61
CA ARG A 167 -10.82 -15.46 0.36
C ARG A 167 -10.69 -16.97 0.50
N HIS A 168 -9.86 -17.41 1.43
CA HIS A 168 -9.50 -18.81 1.68
C HIS A 168 -9.68 -19.18 3.15
N PRO A 169 -10.93 -19.08 3.69
CA PRO A 169 -11.20 -19.32 5.11
C PRO A 169 -10.95 -20.78 5.54
N GLU A 170 -10.87 -21.69 4.56
CA GLU A 170 -10.58 -23.12 4.77
C GLU A 170 -9.10 -23.42 5.04
N ASP A 171 -8.17 -22.48 4.77
CA ASP A 171 -6.75 -22.71 5.00
C ASP A 171 -6.42 -22.63 6.51
N ALA A 172 -6.60 -23.76 7.19
CA ALA A 172 -6.38 -23.87 8.64
C ALA A 172 -4.93 -23.55 9.04
N LYS A 173 -3.94 -23.87 8.19
CA LYS A 173 -2.52 -23.60 8.48
C LYS A 173 -2.21 -22.11 8.47
N CYS A 174 -2.72 -21.38 7.49
CA CYS A 174 -2.59 -19.93 7.44
C CYS A 174 -3.39 -19.26 8.55
N MET A 175 -4.56 -19.79 8.92
CA MET A 175 -5.34 -19.29 10.05
C MET A 175 -4.61 -19.47 11.39
N GLU A 176 -4.01 -20.63 11.64
CA GLU A 176 -3.19 -20.88 12.82
C GLU A 176 -2.00 -19.91 12.88
N SER A 177 -1.33 -19.72 11.74
CA SER A 177 -0.22 -18.77 11.60
C SER A 177 -0.64 -17.33 11.93
N LEU A 178 -1.77 -16.86 11.39
CA LEU A 178 -2.29 -15.54 11.72
C LEU A 178 -2.63 -15.41 13.21
N ASN A 179 -3.26 -16.41 13.79
CA ASN A 179 -3.61 -16.40 15.23
C ASN A 179 -2.35 -16.37 16.10
N ALA A 180 -1.27 -17.05 15.73
CA ALA A 180 0.01 -16.98 16.44
C ALA A 180 0.63 -15.58 16.31
N TYR A 181 0.58 -14.98 15.13
CA TYR A 181 1.07 -13.61 14.90
C TYR A 181 0.24 -12.57 15.67
N GLU A 182 -1.07 -12.70 15.69
CA GLU A 182 -1.95 -11.85 16.49
C GLU A 182 -1.57 -11.91 17.98
N ARG A 183 -1.42 -13.14 18.55
CA ARG A 183 -0.98 -13.28 19.96
C ARG A 183 0.35 -12.58 20.21
N TYR A 184 1.30 -12.68 19.27
CA TYR A 184 2.58 -11.98 19.35
C TYR A 184 2.39 -10.46 19.41
N VAL A 185 1.61 -9.87 18.49
CA VAL A 185 1.37 -8.43 18.45
C VAL A 185 0.74 -7.92 19.75
N TYR A 186 -0.27 -8.61 20.27
CA TYR A 186 -0.98 -8.20 21.48
C TYR A 186 -0.17 -8.45 22.78
N ARG A 187 0.73 -9.40 22.75
CA ARG A 187 1.63 -9.66 23.89
C ARG A 187 2.78 -8.65 23.95
N GLU A 188 3.40 -8.38 22.80
CA GLU A 188 4.68 -7.67 22.76
C GLU A 188 4.55 -6.20 22.33
N LEU A 189 3.66 -5.91 21.38
CA LEU A 189 3.70 -4.66 20.64
C LEU A 189 2.51 -3.73 20.90
N TYR A 190 1.44 -4.22 21.56
CA TYR A 190 0.22 -3.45 21.73
C TYR A 190 -0.41 -3.64 23.11
N ASP A 191 -0.89 -2.54 23.70
CA ASP A 191 -1.65 -2.57 24.96
C ASP A 191 -3.13 -2.24 24.68
N GLU A 192 -4.00 -3.23 24.82
CA GLU A 192 -5.46 -3.09 24.60
C GLU A 192 -6.13 -2.12 25.57
N ASN A 193 -5.56 -1.89 26.75
CA ASN A 193 -6.17 -1.01 27.74
C ASN A 193 -5.96 0.46 27.38
N THR A 194 -4.74 0.80 26.95
CA THR A 194 -4.31 2.17 26.72
C THR A 194 -4.31 2.59 25.26
N GLY A 195 -4.23 1.63 24.32
CA GLY A 195 -4.01 1.88 22.89
C GLY A 195 -2.56 2.24 22.55
N VAL A 196 -1.62 2.01 23.48
CA VAL A 196 -0.21 2.27 23.27
C VAL A 196 0.40 1.20 22.37
N VAL A 197 1.18 1.65 21.39
CA VAL A 197 1.98 0.79 20.51
C VAL A 197 3.44 0.88 20.93
N TYR A 198 4.04 -0.26 21.21
CA TYR A 198 5.45 -0.37 21.57
C TYR A 198 6.34 -0.53 20.34
N ASN A 199 7.58 -0.09 20.47
CA ASN A 199 8.53 -0.14 19.36
C ASN A 199 9.03 -1.55 19.07
N ASP A 200 9.17 -2.38 20.11
CA ASP A 200 9.80 -3.69 20.00
C ASP A 200 9.24 -4.66 21.03
N ILE A 201 9.72 -5.91 20.98
CA ILE A 201 9.40 -6.97 21.93
C ILE A 201 9.64 -6.53 23.38
N ASN A 202 9.04 -7.27 24.33
CA ASN A 202 9.04 -6.94 25.75
C ASN A 202 8.41 -5.57 26.05
N ARG A 203 7.50 -5.11 25.18
CA ARG A 203 6.86 -3.79 25.31
C ARG A 203 7.87 -2.65 25.42
N ASN A 204 9.00 -2.79 24.71
CA ASN A 204 10.05 -1.78 24.68
C ASN A 204 9.57 -0.52 23.93
N ASN A 205 9.78 0.63 24.54
CA ASN A 205 9.39 1.95 24.02
C ASN A 205 10.51 2.98 24.10
N ASP A 206 11.77 2.54 24.09
CA ASP A 206 12.94 3.42 24.14
C ASP A 206 12.96 4.43 23.00
N TRP A 207 12.35 4.07 21.86
CA TRP A 207 12.19 4.95 20.70
C TRP A 207 10.72 5.12 20.38
N HIS A 208 10.19 6.30 20.63
CA HIS A 208 8.78 6.60 20.37
C HIS A 208 8.54 6.80 18.88
N ARG A 209 8.12 5.75 18.17
CA ARG A 209 7.90 5.77 16.72
C ARG A 209 6.43 5.88 16.40
N LEU A 210 5.97 7.10 16.15
CA LEU A 210 4.55 7.38 15.93
C LEU A 210 3.94 6.67 14.72
N TYR A 211 4.70 6.46 13.64
CA TYR A 211 4.19 5.77 12.46
C TYR A 211 3.87 4.28 12.67
N ASN A 212 4.29 3.67 13.80
CA ASN A 212 3.88 2.31 14.12
C ASN A 212 2.37 2.22 14.44
N TYR A 213 1.77 3.29 14.94
CA TYR A 213 0.35 3.31 15.33
C TYR A 213 -0.59 3.06 14.15
N PRO A 214 -0.51 3.78 13.01
CA PRO A 214 -1.34 3.49 11.86
C PRO A 214 -1.19 2.06 11.35
N TRP A 215 0.00 1.49 11.40
CA TRP A 215 0.21 0.10 10.96
C TRP A 215 -0.48 -0.92 11.86
N VAL A 216 -0.45 -0.72 13.18
CA VAL A 216 -1.20 -1.56 14.13
C VAL A 216 -2.70 -1.38 13.92
N ALA A 217 -3.18 -0.14 13.77
CA ALA A 217 -4.60 0.13 13.53
C ALA A 217 -5.09 -0.56 12.24
N ASN A 218 -4.32 -0.50 11.15
CA ASN A 218 -4.65 -1.15 9.88
C ASN A 218 -4.69 -2.69 10.01
N PHE A 219 -3.79 -3.27 10.81
CA PHE A 219 -3.84 -4.69 11.10
C PHE A 219 -5.11 -5.06 11.91
N GLN A 220 -5.49 -4.25 12.89
CA GLN A 220 -6.71 -4.44 13.68
C GLN A 220 -7.96 -4.31 12.81
N ILE A 221 -8.01 -3.36 11.89
CA ILE A 221 -9.08 -3.24 10.88
C ILE A 221 -9.16 -4.50 10.02
N ALA A 222 -8.02 -5.03 9.57
CA ALA A 222 -7.97 -6.27 8.80
C ALA A 222 -8.49 -7.48 9.59
N LEU A 223 -8.15 -7.58 10.88
CA LEU A 223 -8.67 -8.61 11.79
C LEU A 223 -10.19 -8.47 12.00
N TYR A 224 -10.69 -7.24 12.19
CA TYR A 224 -12.13 -6.99 12.28
C TYR A 224 -12.87 -7.44 11.00
N ARG A 225 -12.32 -7.11 9.84
CA ARG A 225 -12.92 -7.52 8.55
C ARG A 225 -12.95 -9.02 8.37
N LEU A 226 -11.94 -9.73 8.87
CA LEU A 226 -11.85 -11.19 8.80
C LEU A 226 -12.74 -11.89 9.84
N LYS A 227 -12.59 -11.50 11.12
CA LYS A 227 -13.18 -12.22 12.26
C LYS A 227 -14.53 -11.67 12.70
N LYS A 228 -14.90 -10.45 12.29
CA LYS A 228 -16.16 -9.75 12.65
C LYS A 228 -16.34 -9.51 14.17
N ASP A 229 -15.26 -9.56 14.93
CA ASP A 229 -15.27 -9.24 16.36
C ASP A 229 -14.99 -7.74 16.55
N VAL A 230 -15.96 -7.04 17.12
CA VAL A 230 -15.92 -5.58 17.36
C VAL A 230 -14.77 -5.14 18.25
N ARG A 231 -14.18 -6.04 19.04
CA ARG A 231 -12.99 -5.77 19.84
C ARG A 231 -11.85 -5.21 18.98
N TYR A 232 -11.63 -5.77 17.78
CA TYR A 232 -10.57 -5.29 16.89
C TYR A 232 -10.84 -3.89 16.36
N LEU A 233 -12.10 -3.57 16.07
CA LEU A 233 -12.49 -2.23 15.63
C LEU A 233 -12.28 -1.20 16.73
N LEU A 234 -12.69 -1.52 17.96
CA LEU A 234 -12.47 -0.65 19.13
C LEU A 234 -10.97 -0.51 19.45
N ASN A 235 -10.18 -1.56 19.22
CA ASN A 235 -8.73 -1.48 19.37
C ASN A 235 -8.11 -0.57 18.30
N ALA A 236 -8.55 -0.63 17.05
CA ALA A 236 -8.10 0.29 16.00
C ALA A 236 -8.40 1.76 16.37
N TYR A 237 -9.60 2.03 16.87
CA TYR A 237 -9.96 3.35 17.42
C TYR A 237 -9.03 3.76 18.57
N LYS A 238 -8.84 2.89 19.58
CA LYS A 238 -7.95 3.19 20.72
C LYS A 238 -6.50 3.44 20.26
N THR A 239 -6.02 2.67 19.30
CA THR A 239 -4.69 2.81 18.71
C THR A 239 -4.54 4.19 18.08
N MET A 240 -5.48 4.62 17.25
CA MET A 240 -5.43 5.93 16.62
C MET A 240 -5.58 7.08 17.61
N MET A 241 -6.43 6.94 18.64
CA MET A 241 -6.48 7.92 19.72
C MET A 241 -5.20 7.93 20.57
N GLY A 242 -4.53 6.79 20.70
CA GLY A 242 -3.18 6.68 21.30
C GLY A 242 -2.14 7.46 20.49
N TYR A 243 -2.18 7.34 19.17
CA TYR A 243 -1.36 8.11 18.24
C TYR A 243 -1.53 9.62 18.47
N TYR A 244 -2.75 10.12 18.49
CA TYR A 244 -3.00 11.56 18.69
C TYR A 244 -2.59 12.04 20.08
N ARG A 245 -2.86 11.27 21.14
CA ARG A 245 -2.38 11.60 22.51
C ARG A 245 -0.84 11.65 22.60
N SER A 246 -0.16 10.97 21.72
CA SER A 246 1.32 10.92 21.66
C SER A 246 1.94 12.00 20.76
N GLY A 247 1.15 12.96 20.28
CA GLY A 247 1.62 14.06 19.43
C GLY A 247 1.49 13.77 17.92
N GLY A 248 0.68 12.80 17.54
CA GLY A 248 0.47 12.40 16.14
C GLY A 248 -0.09 13.50 15.25
N GLU A 249 -0.77 14.49 15.81
CA GLU A 249 -1.28 15.66 15.08
C GLU A 249 -0.18 16.56 14.47
N HIS A 250 1.05 16.43 14.99
CA HIS A 250 2.23 17.15 14.50
C HIS A 250 3.18 16.25 13.71
N PHE A 251 2.76 15.04 13.37
CA PHE A 251 3.59 14.05 12.74
C PHE A 251 3.00 13.57 11.41
N TYR A 252 3.85 13.49 10.38
CA TYR A 252 3.46 12.93 9.09
C TYR A 252 3.29 11.42 9.19
N ALA A 253 2.10 10.93 9.45
CA ALA A 253 1.86 9.50 9.45
C ALA A 253 1.42 9.03 8.06
N ILE A 254 2.10 8.01 7.54
CA ILE A 254 1.78 7.39 6.26
C ILE A 254 0.77 6.27 6.50
N GLY A 255 -0.29 6.24 5.68
CA GLY A 255 -1.24 5.13 5.64
C GLY A 255 -2.23 5.10 6.79
N ILE A 256 -2.71 6.27 7.23
CA ILE A 256 -3.88 6.34 8.11
C ILE A 256 -5.12 6.03 7.28
N GLU A 257 -5.78 4.90 7.56
CA GLU A 257 -7.03 4.50 6.90
C GLU A 257 -8.24 5.21 7.56
N ALA A 258 -8.22 6.57 7.52
CA ALA A 258 -9.18 7.39 8.27
C ALA A 258 -10.62 7.18 7.80
N TYR A 259 -10.85 7.23 6.50
CA TYR A 259 -12.18 7.01 5.93
C TYR A 259 -12.72 5.62 6.26
N GLU A 260 -11.87 4.61 6.18
CA GLU A 260 -12.20 3.23 6.50
C GLU A 260 -12.58 3.07 7.96
N LEU A 261 -11.72 3.54 8.89
CA LEU A 261 -11.98 3.42 10.33
C LEU A 261 -13.28 4.11 10.71
N LYS A 262 -13.48 5.35 10.23
CA LYS A 262 -14.73 6.09 10.45
C LYS A 262 -15.94 5.32 9.96
N THR A 263 -15.92 4.86 8.71
CA THR A 263 -17.04 4.13 8.10
C THR A 263 -17.38 2.87 8.91
N LEU A 264 -16.39 2.10 9.33
CA LEU A 264 -16.61 0.88 10.11
C LEU A 264 -17.16 1.16 11.50
N LEU A 265 -16.73 2.26 12.14
CA LEU A 265 -17.27 2.67 13.43
C LEU A 265 -18.76 3.08 13.30
N ASP A 266 -19.11 3.85 12.26
CA ASP A 266 -20.49 4.24 11.97
C ASP A 266 -21.37 3.01 11.71
N GLU A 267 -20.94 2.10 10.84
CA GLU A 267 -21.65 0.86 10.50
C GLU A 267 -21.86 -0.05 11.72
N ALA A 268 -20.92 -0.02 12.68
CA ALA A 268 -21.01 -0.79 13.92
C ALA A 268 -21.77 -0.08 15.06
N GLY A 269 -22.26 1.15 14.84
CA GLY A 269 -23.03 1.92 15.82
C GLY A 269 -22.18 2.58 16.91
N PHE A 270 -20.88 2.79 16.67
CA PHE A 270 -19.96 3.49 17.59
C PHE A 270 -19.84 4.97 17.23
N GLU A 271 -20.98 5.69 17.20
CA GLU A 271 -21.07 7.09 16.76
C GLU A 271 -20.13 8.02 17.55
N ALA A 272 -20.10 7.89 18.87
CA ALA A 272 -19.24 8.72 19.73
C ALA A 272 -17.74 8.53 19.43
N GLN A 273 -17.31 7.30 19.17
CA GLN A 273 -15.95 6.98 18.80
C GLN A 273 -15.62 7.47 17.40
N SER A 274 -16.54 7.35 16.45
CA SER A 274 -16.43 7.86 15.10
C SER A 274 -16.26 9.38 15.08
N GLU A 275 -17.08 10.09 15.83
CA GLU A 275 -17.01 11.55 15.96
C GLU A 275 -15.69 12.00 16.58
N ALA A 276 -15.30 11.40 17.71
CA ALA A 276 -14.04 11.72 18.39
C ALA A 276 -12.81 11.48 17.50
N PHE A 277 -12.78 10.36 16.76
CA PHE A 277 -11.71 10.08 15.83
C PHE A 277 -11.71 11.07 14.66
N THR A 278 -12.87 11.36 14.08
CA THR A 278 -13.01 12.32 12.98
C THR A 278 -12.50 13.69 13.37
N GLN A 279 -12.85 14.17 14.56
CA GLN A 279 -12.37 15.47 15.05
C GLN A 279 -10.83 15.48 15.22
N ALA A 280 -10.27 14.43 15.78
CA ALA A 280 -8.82 14.31 15.94
C ALA A 280 -8.10 14.27 14.57
N PHE A 281 -8.66 13.57 13.58
CA PHE A 281 -8.14 13.54 12.23
C PHE A 281 -8.22 14.90 11.51
N LEU A 282 -9.33 15.62 11.65
CA LEU A 282 -9.49 16.95 11.08
C LEU A 282 -8.49 17.94 11.69
N ASN A 283 -8.30 17.90 13.02
CA ASN A 283 -7.28 18.72 13.67
C ASN A 283 -5.86 18.43 13.10
N HIS A 284 -5.54 17.16 12.85
CA HIS A 284 -4.28 16.76 12.22
C HIS A 284 -4.17 17.32 10.79
N ALA A 285 -5.22 17.21 9.97
CA ALA A 285 -5.23 17.76 8.62
C ALA A 285 -5.04 19.29 8.63
N ASP A 286 -5.68 19.99 9.56
CA ASP A 286 -5.52 21.44 9.73
C ASP A 286 -4.08 21.81 10.10
N GLN A 287 -3.45 21.08 11.03
CA GLN A 287 -2.04 21.29 11.40
C GLN A 287 -1.10 21.07 10.20
N LEU A 288 -1.29 20.01 9.44
CA LEU A 288 -0.50 19.76 8.24
C LEU A 288 -0.69 20.85 7.18
N THR A 289 -1.93 21.32 6.99
CA THR A 289 -2.23 22.41 6.06
C THR A 289 -1.53 23.70 6.46
N GLN A 290 -1.50 24.05 7.74
CA GLN A 290 -0.82 25.24 8.24
C GLN A 290 0.70 25.15 8.09
N THR A 291 1.28 23.96 8.26
CA THR A 291 2.73 23.76 8.20
C THR A 291 3.24 23.51 6.79
N SER A 292 2.42 22.92 5.90
CA SER A 292 2.81 22.53 4.54
C SER A 292 3.28 23.69 3.65
N VAL A 293 2.83 24.92 3.93
CA VAL A 293 3.28 26.13 3.20
C VAL A 293 4.78 26.38 3.30
N ASN A 294 5.42 25.83 4.32
CA ASN A 294 6.85 26.04 4.62
C ASN A 294 7.73 24.86 4.19
N TYR A 295 7.14 23.78 3.69
CA TYR A 295 7.90 22.59 3.30
C TYR A 295 8.39 22.63 1.85
N PRO A 296 9.57 22.07 1.55
CA PRO A 296 9.97 21.80 0.17
C PRO A 296 8.95 20.92 -0.55
N THR A 297 8.78 21.14 -1.85
CA THR A 297 7.77 20.46 -2.69
C THR A 297 7.85 18.91 -2.62
N SER A 298 9.02 18.35 -2.29
CA SER A 298 9.22 16.91 -2.14
C SER A 298 8.54 16.33 -0.88
N GLU A 299 8.38 17.12 0.18
CA GLU A 299 7.80 16.66 1.44
C GLU A 299 6.28 16.81 1.46
N VAL A 300 5.73 17.81 0.79
CA VAL A 300 4.28 18.01 0.63
C VAL A 300 3.58 16.77 0.06
N LYS A 301 4.26 15.95 -0.75
CA LYS A 301 3.68 14.72 -1.31
C LYS A 301 3.32 13.66 -0.26
N TYR A 302 4.03 13.60 0.84
CA TYR A 302 3.74 12.65 1.91
C TYR A 302 2.53 13.08 2.74
N GLU A 303 2.34 14.38 2.89
CA GLU A 303 1.27 14.97 3.67
C GLU A 303 -0.05 15.01 2.91
N GLN A 304 -0.01 15.19 1.59
CA GLN A 304 -1.18 15.14 0.72
C GLN A 304 -1.89 13.77 0.70
N SER A 305 -1.25 12.72 1.16
CA SER A 305 -1.89 11.40 1.31
C SER A 305 -2.84 11.32 2.51
N ILE A 306 -2.84 12.33 3.39
CA ILE A 306 -3.67 12.41 4.58
C ILE A 306 -4.87 13.33 4.37
N VAL A 307 -4.77 14.28 3.46
CA VAL A 307 -5.81 15.22 3.05
C VAL A 307 -6.57 14.68 1.84
#